data_14beed7b538d1526c01c034c0a2f10d6
#
_entry.id   14beed7b538d1526c01c034c0a2f10d6
#
_cell.length_a   1.000
_cell.length_b   1.000
_cell.length_c   1.000
_cell.angle_alpha   90.00
_cell.angle_beta   90.00
_cell.angle_gamma   90.00
#
_symmetry.space_group_name_H-M   'P 1'
#
loop_
_entity.id
_entity.type
_entity.pdbx_description
1 polymer ?
#
loop_
_entity_poly.entity_id
_entity_poly.type
_entity_poly.pdbx_seq_one_letter_code
_entity_poly.pdbx_strand_id
1 'polypeptide(L)'
;IRRQRQMCIRDRRRTVIALKNNILYDLALAPNVEVELPVGQRWSLNMEYKCPWWSNSKHGFCYQLLSGGVEARCWLGKRKNRERLTGHFLGIYAEGGVYDFQFDKDKGYRGNYYAASGLTYGYSHQLARHLVLEFSLGIGYLATEYRKYTTYEGDLIWTSSGRYHFMGPTKAKISLVWLIKGRRR
;
A
#
# COMPACT_ATOMS: atom_id res chain seq x y z
N ILE A 1 -3.27 52.24 23.38
CA ILE A 1 -2.21 51.26 23.01
C ILE A 1 -2.89 49.94 22.70
N ARG A 2 -3.34 49.82 21.46
CA ARG A 2 -3.76 48.55 20.89
C ARG A 2 -2.51 47.75 20.53
N ARG A 3 -1.81 47.21 21.49
CA ARG A 3 -1.02 46.02 21.22
C ARG A 3 -2.01 44.92 20.93
N GLN A 4 -2.40 44.85 19.69
CA GLN A 4 -2.95 43.65 19.13
C GLN A 4 -2.07 42.51 19.62
N ARG A 5 -2.65 41.69 20.44
CA ARG A 5 -2.28 40.31 20.55
C ARG A 5 -2.36 39.76 19.12
N GLN A 6 -1.29 39.90 18.37
CA GLN A 6 -0.98 38.90 17.38
C GLN A 6 -0.82 37.63 18.24
N MET A 7 -1.97 37.07 18.60
CA MET A 7 -2.02 35.65 18.82
C MET A 7 -1.38 35.10 17.55
N CYS A 8 -0.10 34.78 17.64
CA CYS A 8 0.48 33.73 16.90
C CYS A 8 -0.45 32.58 17.13
N ILE A 9 -1.41 32.42 16.26
CA ILE A 9 -1.98 31.12 15.95
C ILE A 9 -0.80 30.41 15.31
N ARG A 10 0.14 30.07 16.18
CA ARG A 10 1.12 29.03 15.95
C ARG A 10 0.23 27.84 15.75
N ASP A 11 -0.06 27.65 14.47
CA ASP A 11 -0.86 26.54 13.99
C ASP A 11 -0.29 25.30 14.68
N ARG A 12 -0.96 24.91 15.74
CA ARG A 12 -0.55 23.80 16.62
C ARG A 12 -0.84 22.56 15.81
N ARG A 13 0.04 22.30 14.86
CA ARG A 13 -0.02 21.15 13.96
C ARG A 13 0.02 19.91 14.81
N ARG A 14 -1.16 19.38 15.05
CA ARG A 14 -1.31 18.07 15.69
C ARG A 14 -0.61 17.06 14.80
N THR A 15 0.24 16.24 15.38
CA THR A 15 0.79 15.10 14.67
C THR A 15 -0.39 14.19 14.31
N VAL A 16 -0.58 13.96 13.03
CA VAL A 16 -1.63 13.09 12.52
C VAL A 16 -0.92 11.87 11.96
N ILE A 17 -1.27 10.71 12.45
CA ILE A 17 -0.85 9.41 11.89
C ILE A 17 -2.08 8.82 11.24
N ALA A 18 -1.96 8.32 10.03
CA ALA A 18 -3.03 7.60 9.36
C ALA A 18 -2.74 6.11 9.39
N LEU A 19 -3.68 5.35 9.92
CA LEU A 19 -3.74 3.90 9.79
C LEU A 19 -4.72 3.58 8.66
N LYS A 20 -4.31 2.72 7.71
CA LYS A 20 -5.09 2.43 6.53
C LYS A 20 -5.25 0.94 6.33
N ASN A 21 -6.37 0.60 5.70
CA ASN A 21 -6.64 -0.73 5.22
C ASN A 21 -7.18 -0.62 3.78
N ASN A 22 -6.67 -1.44 2.88
CA ASN A 22 -7.10 -1.45 1.48
C ASN A 22 -8.21 -2.48 1.27
N ILE A 23 -9.41 -2.00 1.02
CA ILE A 23 -10.61 -2.82 0.84
C ILE A 23 -10.48 -3.77 -0.36
N LEU A 24 -9.79 -3.36 -1.45
CA LEU A 24 -9.60 -4.23 -2.61
C LEU A 24 -8.76 -5.47 -2.26
N TYR A 25 -7.76 -5.32 -1.39
CA TYR A 25 -6.95 -6.44 -0.94
C TYR A 25 -7.74 -7.34 0.02
N ASP A 26 -8.60 -6.78 0.87
CA ASP A 26 -9.47 -7.57 1.73
C ASP A 26 -10.46 -8.41 0.92
N LEU A 27 -11.03 -7.84 -0.15
CA LEU A 27 -11.88 -8.59 -1.08
C LEU A 27 -11.10 -9.72 -1.79
N ALA A 28 -9.81 -9.52 -2.02
CA ALA A 28 -8.90 -10.54 -2.53
C ALA A 28 -8.36 -11.49 -1.44
N LEU A 29 -8.92 -11.47 -0.23
CA LEU A 29 -8.46 -12.25 0.93
C LEU A 29 -6.98 -12.03 1.27
N ALA A 30 -6.49 -10.83 1.04
CA ALA A 30 -5.12 -10.42 1.33
C ALA A 30 -5.08 -9.42 2.50
N PRO A 31 -4.93 -9.91 3.74
CA PRO A 31 -4.76 -9.04 4.90
C PRO A 31 -3.66 -8.02 4.67
N ASN A 32 -3.97 -6.77 4.95
CA ASN A 32 -3.07 -5.67 4.67
C ASN A 32 -3.21 -4.56 5.71
N VAL A 33 -2.14 -3.84 5.91
CA VAL A 33 -2.11 -2.67 6.77
C VAL A 33 -1.16 -1.63 6.20
N GLU A 34 -1.55 -0.37 6.29
CA GLU A 34 -0.71 0.74 5.87
C GLU A 34 -0.66 1.81 6.97
N VAL A 35 0.50 2.43 7.10
CA VAL A 35 0.72 3.54 8.02
C VAL A 35 1.27 4.72 7.24
N GLU A 36 0.62 5.88 7.35
CA GLU A 36 1.11 7.09 6.73
C GLU A 36 1.46 8.16 7.76
N LEU A 37 2.66 8.70 7.61
CA LEU A 37 3.24 9.72 8.46
C LEU A 37 3.42 11.02 7.65
N PRO A 38 2.83 12.14 8.07
CA PRO A 38 3.06 13.42 7.41
C PRO A 38 4.47 13.95 7.71
N VAL A 39 5.19 14.30 6.66
CA VAL A 39 6.51 14.92 6.71
C VAL A 39 6.39 16.36 6.24
N GLY A 40 6.38 17.32 7.19
CA GLY A 40 6.18 18.72 6.88
C GLY A 40 4.74 19.07 6.47
N GLN A 41 4.57 19.97 5.49
CA GLN A 41 3.26 20.49 5.12
C GLN A 41 2.62 19.80 3.93
N ARG A 42 3.43 19.33 3.01
CA ARG A 42 3.01 18.82 1.70
C ARG A 42 3.42 17.37 1.45
N TRP A 43 4.31 16.84 2.26
CA TRP A 43 4.83 15.49 2.07
C TRP A 43 4.31 14.56 3.13
N SER A 44 4.18 13.30 2.77
CA SER A 44 3.96 12.19 3.69
C SER A 44 4.71 10.95 3.19
N LEU A 45 5.01 10.08 4.12
CA LEU A 45 5.57 8.76 3.86
C LEU A 45 4.52 7.72 4.24
N ASN A 46 4.13 6.92 3.28
CA ASN A 46 3.23 5.79 3.46
C ASN A 46 4.05 4.50 3.41
N MET A 47 3.83 3.63 4.37
CA MET A 47 4.40 2.29 4.46
C MET A 47 3.27 1.28 4.41
N GLU A 48 3.41 0.25 3.59
CA GLU A 48 2.40 -0.80 3.43
C GLU A 48 2.99 -2.17 3.68
N TYR A 49 2.16 -3.05 4.20
CA TYR A 49 2.48 -4.44 4.43
C TYR A 49 1.28 -5.31 4.06
N LYS A 50 1.54 -6.41 3.34
CA LYS A 50 0.55 -7.38 2.89
C LYS A 50 1.05 -8.79 3.19
N CYS A 51 0.20 -9.61 3.80
CA CYS A 51 0.58 -10.96 4.19
C CYS A 51 -0.62 -11.94 4.12
N PRO A 52 -1.17 -12.22 2.94
CA PRO A 52 -2.02 -13.41 2.80
C PRO A 52 -1.15 -14.65 2.95
N TRP A 53 -1.58 -15.57 3.81
CA TRP A 53 -0.85 -16.81 4.10
C TRP A 53 -1.82 -17.98 4.20
N TRP A 54 -2.42 -18.30 3.05
CA TRP A 54 -3.44 -19.34 2.97
C TRP A 54 -2.90 -20.54 2.22
N SER A 55 -2.97 -21.74 2.84
CA SER A 55 -2.57 -22.98 2.20
C SER A 55 -3.51 -24.12 2.59
N ASN A 56 -3.84 -24.95 1.61
CA ASN A 56 -4.61 -26.16 1.83
C ASN A 56 -4.04 -27.29 0.97
N SER A 57 -3.18 -28.09 1.57
CA SER A 57 -2.48 -29.19 0.90
C SER A 57 -3.42 -30.26 0.35
N LYS A 58 -4.60 -30.46 0.99
CA LYS A 58 -5.58 -31.47 0.52
C LYS A 58 -6.22 -31.11 -0.82
N HIS A 59 -6.33 -29.81 -1.11
CA HIS A 59 -6.93 -29.30 -2.34
C HIS A 59 -5.91 -28.73 -3.32
N GLY A 60 -4.61 -28.80 -3.01
CA GLY A 60 -3.56 -28.21 -3.86
C GLY A 60 -3.69 -26.69 -3.99
N PHE A 61 -4.16 -26.01 -2.93
CA PHE A 61 -4.33 -24.57 -2.93
C PHE A 61 -3.25 -23.93 -2.07
N CYS A 62 -2.53 -22.96 -2.65
CA CYS A 62 -1.58 -22.11 -1.95
C CYS A 62 -1.72 -20.68 -2.47
N TYR A 63 -2.01 -19.76 -1.56
CA TYR A 63 -2.04 -18.33 -1.82
C TYR A 63 -1.25 -17.62 -0.73
N GLN A 64 0.04 -17.47 -0.99
CA GLN A 64 0.99 -16.88 -0.07
C GLN A 64 1.67 -15.70 -0.73
N LEU A 65 1.64 -14.57 -0.08
CA LEU A 65 2.32 -13.35 -0.49
C LEU A 65 2.85 -12.65 0.76
N LEU A 66 4.12 -12.41 0.81
CA LEU A 66 4.73 -11.52 1.80
C LEU A 66 5.29 -10.32 1.07
N SER A 67 4.71 -9.16 1.31
CA SER A 67 5.04 -7.95 0.57
C SER A 67 5.09 -6.74 1.49
N GLY A 68 6.06 -5.89 1.22
CA GLY A 68 6.18 -4.59 1.84
C GLY A 68 6.46 -3.50 0.81
N GLY A 69 6.03 -2.28 1.09
CA GLY A 69 6.24 -1.15 0.21
C GLY A 69 6.32 0.17 0.96
N VAL A 70 6.93 1.13 0.28
CA VAL A 70 7.02 2.52 0.74
C VAL A 70 6.58 3.45 -0.38
N GLU A 71 5.94 4.54 -0.03
CA GLU A 71 5.47 5.54 -0.97
C GLU A 71 5.66 6.94 -0.39
N ALA A 72 6.43 7.77 -1.09
CA ALA A 72 6.56 9.19 -0.78
C ALA A 72 5.47 9.95 -1.55
N ARG A 73 4.64 10.72 -0.84
CA ARG A 73 3.48 11.41 -1.37
C ARG A 73 3.63 12.91 -1.25
N CYS A 74 3.31 13.61 -2.32
CA CYS A 74 3.19 15.06 -2.38
C CYS A 74 1.73 15.47 -2.49
N TRP A 75 1.19 16.12 -1.49
CA TRP A 75 -0.18 16.57 -1.42
C TRP A 75 -0.38 17.90 -2.16
N LEU A 76 -1.29 17.93 -3.10
CA LEU A 76 -1.54 19.05 -4.00
C LEU A 76 -2.50 20.11 -3.39
N GLY A 77 -2.49 21.31 -3.95
CA GLY A 77 -3.41 22.39 -3.63
C GLY A 77 -3.03 23.26 -2.42
N LYS A 78 -3.90 24.21 -2.09
CA LYS A 78 -3.69 25.16 -0.98
C LYS A 78 -3.89 24.45 0.37
N ARG A 79 -2.82 24.36 1.17
CA ARG A 79 -2.80 23.63 2.45
C ARG A 79 -3.19 24.44 3.67
N LYS A 80 -3.42 25.76 3.52
CA LYS A 80 -3.64 26.67 4.64
C LYS A 80 -4.92 26.34 5.42
N ASN A 81 -5.94 25.84 4.74
CA ASN A 81 -7.28 25.55 5.30
C ASN A 81 -7.71 24.08 5.17
N ARG A 82 -6.85 23.18 4.71
CA ARG A 82 -7.18 21.76 4.57
C ARG A 82 -6.61 20.93 5.70
N GLU A 83 -7.33 19.92 6.11
CA GLU A 83 -6.78 18.90 7.00
C GLU A 83 -5.60 18.19 6.34
N ARG A 84 -4.66 17.70 7.16
CA ARG A 84 -3.53 16.92 6.66
C ARG A 84 -4.04 15.61 6.09
N LEU A 85 -3.33 15.09 5.08
CA LEU A 85 -3.62 13.80 4.43
C LEU A 85 -5.00 13.76 3.77
N THR A 86 -5.47 14.88 3.22
CA THR A 86 -6.73 14.95 2.46
C THR A 86 -6.54 15.70 1.15
N GLY A 87 -7.36 15.37 0.14
CA GLY A 87 -7.33 15.96 -1.20
C GLY A 87 -6.50 15.14 -2.17
N HIS A 88 -6.04 15.78 -3.25
CA HIS A 88 -5.24 15.13 -4.30
C HIS A 88 -3.79 14.98 -3.88
N PHE A 89 -3.17 13.89 -4.29
CA PHE A 89 -1.73 13.66 -4.12
C PHE A 89 -1.12 12.97 -5.33
N LEU A 90 0.17 13.18 -5.50
CA LEU A 90 1.06 12.43 -6.36
C LEU A 90 2.06 11.70 -5.49
N GLY A 91 2.39 10.47 -5.84
CA GLY A 91 3.33 9.65 -5.10
C GLY A 91 4.35 8.98 -6.00
N ILE A 92 5.48 8.63 -5.39
CA ILE A 92 6.47 7.71 -5.95
C ILE A 92 6.54 6.55 -4.99
N TYR A 93 6.40 5.34 -5.49
CA TYR A 93 6.41 4.14 -4.67
C TYR A 93 7.46 3.14 -5.11
N ALA A 94 7.88 2.31 -4.16
CA ALA A 94 8.63 1.11 -4.36
C ALA A 94 8.07 0.03 -3.45
N GLU A 95 7.84 -1.16 -3.98
CA GLU A 95 7.37 -2.32 -3.23
C GLU A 95 8.08 -3.58 -3.69
N GLY A 96 8.12 -4.58 -2.83
CA GLY A 96 8.69 -5.87 -3.15
C GLY A 96 8.24 -6.94 -2.19
N GLY A 97 8.48 -8.17 -2.57
CA GLY A 97 8.10 -9.31 -1.76
C GLY A 97 8.39 -10.64 -2.43
N VAL A 98 7.89 -11.68 -1.79
CA VAL A 98 7.95 -13.06 -2.26
C VAL A 98 6.53 -13.62 -2.34
N TYR A 99 6.28 -14.53 -3.25
CA TYR A 99 4.96 -15.13 -3.40
C TYR A 99 5.04 -16.62 -3.75
N ASP A 100 3.99 -17.34 -3.38
CA ASP A 100 3.76 -18.73 -3.80
C ASP A 100 2.27 -18.88 -4.12
N PHE A 101 1.96 -19.12 -5.39
CA PHE A 101 0.61 -19.23 -5.88
C PHE A 101 0.40 -20.59 -6.53
N GLN A 102 -0.48 -21.38 -5.93
CA GLN A 102 -0.96 -22.64 -6.47
C GLN A 102 -2.49 -22.65 -6.43
N PHE A 103 -3.10 -22.72 -7.59
CA PHE A 103 -4.56 -22.77 -7.74
C PHE A 103 -5.01 -24.08 -8.39
N ASP A 104 -4.06 -24.97 -8.73
CA ASP A 104 -4.30 -26.26 -9.30
C ASP A 104 -3.48 -27.32 -8.54
N LYS A 105 -3.98 -28.56 -8.44
CA LYS A 105 -3.31 -29.64 -7.71
C LYS A 105 -1.91 -29.95 -8.24
N ASP A 106 -1.73 -29.73 -9.55
CA ASP A 106 -0.54 -30.19 -10.24
C ASP A 106 0.43 -29.06 -10.62
N LYS A 107 0.06 -27.79 -10.47
CA LYS A 107 0.86 -26.66 -10.96
C LYS A 107 0.86 -25.49 -10.00
N GLY A 108 2.04 -24.98 -9.70
CA GLY A 108 2.22 -23.79 -8.91
C GLY A 108 3.30 -22.86 -9.47
N TYR A 109 3.25 -21.62 -9.03
CA TYR A 109 4.19 -20.56 -9.37
C TYR A 109 4.77 -20.00 -8.09
N ARG A 110 6.05 -20.18 -7.89
CA ARG A 110 6.78 -19.60 -6.77
C ARG A 110 7.67 -18.47 -7.28
N GLY A 111 7.40 -17.26 -6.82
CA GLY A 111 8.27 -16.12 -7.07
C GLY A 111 9.34 -16.02 -6.01
N ASN A 112 10.60 -16.12 -6.42
CA ASN A 112 11.72 -15.91 -5.52
C ASN A 112 11.72 -14.49 -4.97
N TYR A 113 11.36 -13.53 -5.82
CA TYR A 113 11.11 -12.15 -5.46
C TYR A 113 10.27 -11.48 -6.56
N TYR A 114 9.59 -10.42 -6.18
CA TYR A 114 9.14 -9.40 -7.12
C TYR A 114 9.53 -8.02 -6.58
N ALA A 115 9.73 -7.09 -7.50
CA ALA A 115 9.93 -5.69 -7.17
C ALA A 115 9.10 -4.85 -8.14
N ALA A 116 8.45 -3.82 -7.61
CA ALA A 116 7.72 -2.87 -8.43
C ALA A 116 8.01 -1.45 -7.96
N SER A 117 8.08 -0.53 -8.90
CA SER A 117 8.24 0.89 -8.62
C SER A 117 7.49 1.72 -9.65
N GLY A 118 7.05 2.91 -9.27
CA GLY A 118 6.29 3.73 -10.18
C GLY A 118 5.75 5.01 -9.55
N LEU A 119 4.82 5.60 -10.26
CA LEU A 119 4.12 6.82 -9.87
C LEU A 119 2.68 6.49 -9.51
N THR A 120 2.16 7.16 -8.50
CA THR A 120 0.76 7.08 -8.09
C THR A 120 0.10 8.44 -8.16
N TYR A 121 -1.17 8.42 -8.48
CA TYR A 121 -2.07 9.55 -8.29
C TYR A 121 -3.26 9.09 -7.47
N GLY A 122 -3.67 9.91 -6.52
CA GLY A 122 -4.80 9.57 -5.68
C GLY A 122 -5.55 10.79 -5.16
N TYR A 123 -6.72 10.47 -4.60
CA TYR A 123 -7.62 11.41 -3.98
C TYR A 123 -8.17 10.85 -2.67
N SER A 124 -8.02 11.64 -1.60
CA SER A 124 -8.51 11.30 -0.27
C SER A 124 -9.66 12.20 0.11
N HIS A 125 -10.84 11.60 0.27
CA HIS A 125 -12.09 12.27 0.63
C HIS A 125 -12.43 12.05 2.11
N GLN A 126 -12.60 13.14 2.84
CA GLN A 126 -12.95 13.05 4.25
C GLN A 126 -14.44 12.70 4.42
N LEU A 127 -14.71 11.53 4.99
CA LEU A 127 -16.07 11.06 5.29
C LEU A 127 -16.54 11.55 6.67
N ALA A 128 -15.62 11.53 7.64
CA ALA A 128 -15.91 11.94 9.01
C ALA A 128 -14.67 12.56 9.66
N ARG A 129 -14.80 13.05 10.89
CA ARG A 129 -13.71 13.74 11.62
C ARG A 129 -12.39 12.94 11.69
N HIS A 130 -12.49 11.62 11.71
CA HIS A 130 -11.34 10.71 11.82
C HIS A 130 -11.29 9.68 10.71
N LEU A 131 -12.22 9.72 9.75
CA LEU A 131 -12.37 8.73 8.71
C LEU A 131 -12.26 9.37 7.33
N VAL A 132 -11.41 8.80 6.50
CA VAL A 132 -11.16 9.25 5.13
C VAL A 132 -11.26 8.04 4.21
N LEU A 133 -11.84 8.23 3.03
CA LEU A 133 -11.83 7.26 1.95
C LEU A 133 -10.81 7.73 0.90
N GLU A 134 -9.90 6.85 0.54
CA GLU A 134 -8.81 7.15 -0.39
C GLU A 134 -8.91 6.25 -1.61
N PHE A 135 -8.78 6.86 -2.79
CA PHE A 135 -8.67 6.20 -4.07
C PHE A 135 -7.30 6.49 -4.65
N SER A 136 -6.60 5.49 -5.15
CA SER A 136 -5.34 5.71 -5.84
C SER A 136 -5.09 4.69 -6.94
N LEU A 137 -4.46 5.18 -8.01
CA LEU A 137 -4.00 4.39 -9.14
C LEU A 137 -2.51 4.66 -9.36
N GLY A 138 -1.77 3.61 -9.67
CA GLY A 138 -0.35 3.70 -9.94
C GLY A 138 0.03 3.03 -11.25
N ILE A 139 0.93 3.69 -11.97
CA ILE A 139 1.58 3.16 -13.16
C ILE A 139 3.06 2.99 -12.83
N GLY A 140 3.61 1.86 -13.21
CA GLY A 140 4.99 1.56 -12.87
C GLY A 140 5.55 0.38 -13.63
N TYR A 141 6.73 0.01 -13.19
CA TYR A 141 7.47 -1.13 -13.69
C TYR A 141 7.52 -2.21 -12.62
N LEU A 142 7.21 -3.44 -13.02
CA LEU A 142 7.26 -4.62 -12.18
C LEU A 142 8.25 -5.61 -12.79
N ALA A 143 9.14 -6.13 -11.97
CA ALA A 143 10.05 -7.21 -12.30
C ALA A 143 9.86 -8.35 -11.32
N THR A 144 9.79 -9.57 -11.82
CA THR A 144 9.70 -10.76 -10.98
C THR A 144 10.50 -11.91 -11.57
N GLU A 145 11.06 -12.71 -10.69
CA GLU A 145 11.69 -13.98 -11.03
C GLU A 145 10.85 -15.10 -10.44
N TYR A 146 10.36 -15.97 -11.30
CA TYR A 146 9.48 -17.05 -10.90
C TYR A 146 10.01 -18.40 -11.31
N ARG A 147 9.62 -19.42 -10.54
CA ARG A 147 9.81 -20.83 -10.85
C ARG A 147 8.46 -21.50 -10.92
N LYS A 148 8.28 -22.33 -11.95
CA LYS A 148 7.12 -23.21 -12.07
C LYS A 148 7.46 -24.55 -11.47
N TYR A 149 6.54 -25.09 -10.71
CA TYR A 149 6.66 -26.45 -10.20
C TYR A 149 5.40 -27.26 -10.51
N THR A 150 5.59 -28.56 -10.61
CA THR A 150 4.51 -29.53 -10.76
C THR A 150 4.61 -30.50 -9.61
N THR A 151 3.48 -30.84 -9.01
CA THR A 151 3.44 -31.85 -7.95
C THR A 151 3.25 -33.22 -8.59
N TYR A 152 4.18 -34.14 -8.39
CA TYR A 152 4.11 -35.52 -8.82
C TYR A 152 4.34 -36.44 -7.63
N GLU A 153 3.39 -37.34 -7.33
CA GLU A 153 3.44 -38.27 -6.19
C GLU A 153 3.75 -37.66 -4.83
N GLY A 154 3.41 -36.36 -4.65
CA GLY A 154 3.66 -35.63 -3.40
C GLY A 154 4.99 -34.83 -3.37
N ASP A 155 5.84 -35.01 -4.38
CA ASP A 155 7.08 -34.25 -4.53
C ASP A 155 6.93 -33.06 -5.47
N LEU A 156 7.63 -31.97 -5.16
CA LEU A 156 7.64 -30.75 -5.96
C LEU A 156 8.76 -30.84 -7.02
N ILE A 157 8.38 -31.00 -8.27
CA ILE A 157 9.33 -31.03 -9.38
C ILE A 157 9.38 -29.65 -10.06
N TRP A 158 10.53 -29.02 -10.07
CA TRP A 158 10.75 -27.76 -10.77
C TRP A 158 10.78 -27.98 -12.27
N THR A 159 9.86 -27.36 -12.97
CA THR A 159 9.69 -27.55 -14.42
C THR A 159 10.37 -26.47 -15.24
N SER A 160 10.33 -25.22 -14.77
CA SER A 160 10.86 -24.09 -15.52
C SER A 160 11.12 -22.90 -14.58
N SER A 161 12.07 -22.05 -14.95
CA SER A 161 12.28 -20.75 -14.33
C SER A 161 12.26 -19.65 -15.39
N GLY A 162 11.81 -18.45 -15.02
CA GLY A 162 11.75 -17.32 -15.94
C GLY A 162 11.77 -15.99 -15.20
N ARG A 163 12.06 -14.94 -15.98
CA ARG A 163 11.93 -13.55 -15.54
C ARG A 163 10.78 -12.92 -16.31
N TYR A 164 9.98 -12.15 -15.61
CA TYR A 164 8.89 -11.39 -16.20
C TYR A 164 9.01 -9.93 -15.84
N HIS A 165 8.83 -9.09 -16.85
CA HIS A 165 8.87 -7.65 -16.75
C HIS A 165 7.56 -7.08 -17.29
N PHE A 166 6.97 -6.17 -16.55
CA PHE A 166 5.71 -5.54 -16.93
C PHE A 166 5.79 -4.04 -16.70
N MET A 167 5.34 -3.27 -17.68
CA MET A 167 5.16 -1.83 -17.55
C MET A 167 3.69 -1.48 -17.80
N GLY A 168 3.06 -0.83 -16.84
CA GLY A 168 1.64 -0.50 -16.91
C GLY A 168 1.03 -0.21 -15.56
N PRO A 169 -0.30 -0.39 -15.40
CA PRO A 169 -0.98 -0.23 -14.12
C PRO A 169 -0.52 -1.32 -13.14
N THR A 170 0.22 -0.94 -12.13
CA THR A 170 0.82 -1.85 -11.14
C THR A 170 0.17 -1.73 -9.77
N LYS A 171 -0.61 -0.68 -9.54
CA LYS A 171 -1.20 -0.39 -8.24
C LYS A 171 -2.61 0.19 -8.40
N ALA A 172 -3.58 -0.39 -7.68
CA ALA A 172 -4.93 0.14 -7.55
C ALA A 172 -5.38 -0.04 -6.11
N LYS A 173 -5.86 1.01 -5.47
CA LYS A 173 -6.30 0.98 -4.07
C LYS A 173 -7.59 1.73 -3.86
N ILE A 174 -8.43 1.15 -3.00
CA ILE A 174 -9.54 1.81 -2.32
C ILE A 174 -9.30 1.57 -0.85
N SER A 175 -8.87 2.60 -0.13
CA SER A 175 -8.43 2.43 1.26
C SER A 175 -9.32 3.20 2.22
N LEU A 176 -9.68 2.55 3.31
CA LEU A 176 -10.28 3.20 4.46
C LEU A 176 -9.14 3.68 5.38
N VAL A 177 -9.17 4.97 5.69
CA VAL A 177 -8.09 5.65 6.39
C VAL A 177 -8.60 6.19 7.71
N TRP A 178 -7.97 5.77 8.80
CA TRP A 178 -8.25 6.27 10.14
C TRP A 178 -7.20 7.28 10.57
N LEU A 179 -7.61 8.53 10.82
CA LEU A 179 -6.74 9.61 11.26
C LEU A 179 -6.61 9.62 12.78
N ILE A 180 -5.46 9.25 13.27
CA ILE A 180 -5.09 9.29 14.69
C ILE A 180 -4.45 10.64 14.98
N LYS A 181 -5.16 11.49 15.70
CA LYS A 181 -4.67 12.82 16.09
C LYS A 181 -3.97 12.73 17.45
N GLY A 182 -2.67 12.93 17.49
CA GLY A 182 -1.89 12.93 18.73
C GLY A 182 -2.43 13.94 19.74
N ARG A 183 -2.63 13.51 20.99
CA ARG A 183 -2.98 14.39 22.13
C ARG A 183 -1.69 15.07 22.59
N ARG A 184 -1.69 16.39 22.65
CA ARG A 184 -0.59 17.09 23.34
C ARG A 184 -0.66 16.81 24.84
N ARG A 185 0.44 16.38 25.40
CA ARG A 185 0.76 16.65 26.81
C ARG A 185 1.16 18.11 26.98
#